data_49d2df9a57eb4764635ee930c579b17f
#
_entry.id   49d2df9a57eb4764635ee930c579b17f
#
_cell.length_a   1.000
_cell.length_b   1.000
_cell.length_c   1.000
_cell.angle_alpha   90.00
_cell.angle_beta   90.00
_cell.angle_gamma   90.00
#
_symmetry.space_group_name_H-M   'P 1'
#
loop_
_entity.id
_entity.type
_entity.pdbx_description
1 polymer ?
#
loop_
_entity_poly.entity_id
_entity_poly.type
_entity_poly.pdbx_seq_one_letter_code
_entity_poly.pdbx_strand_id
1 'polypeptide(L)'
;MAVLLDHRTRLIVQGLTGREGTFHAKAAQAYGTNVVGGVTPGKGGTTHEGWPVFNTVRDCVAATGANASVIFVPPPGGADAVLEAADAGLDLAVCITEGIPTLDMVKARKFLDDCGTRLIGPNCPGIITPGQAKIGIMPG
;
A
#
# COMPACT_ATOMS: atom_id res chain seq x y z
N MET A 1 12.60 -0.75 -18.55
CA MET A 1 12.82 -1.56 -17.33
C MET A 1 11.95 -1.05 -16.19
N ALA A 2 11.19 -1.93 -15.58
CA ALA A 2 10.45 -1.56 -14.39
C ALA A 2 11.40 -1.52 -13.20
N VAL A 3 11.49 -0.39 -12.54
CA VAL A 3 12.40 -0.21 -11.41
C VAL A 3 11.68 -0.19 -10.07
N LEU A 4 10.37 0.12 -10.06
CA LEU A 4 9.58 0.21 -8.84
C LEU A 4 8.45 -0.81 -8.81
N LEU A 5 7.90 -1.17 -9.96
CA LEU A 5 6.70 -1.99 -10.06
C LEU A 5 6.81 -2.90 -11.28
N ASP A 6 6.67 -4.20 -11.07
CA ASP A 6 6.70 -5.18 -12.14
C ASP A 6 5.83 -6.40 -11.79
N HIS A 7 5.90 -7.46 -12.61
CA HIS A 7 5.11 -8.67 -12.39
C HIS A 7 5.53 -9.46 -11.14
N ARG A 8 6.68 -9.13 -10.53
CA ARG A 8 7.15 -9.76 -9.28
C ARG A 8 6.68 -9.01 -8.04
N THR A 9 6.03 -7.85 -8.21
CA THR A 9 5.52 -7.07 -7.10
C THR A 9 4.40 -7.83 -6.41
N ARG A 10 4.52 -7.98 -5.08
CA ARG A 10 3.47 -8.53 -4.23
C ARG A 10 2.91 -7.41 -3.39
N LEU A 11 1.68 -7.03 -3.70
CA LEU A 11 1.04 -5.83 -3.17
C LEU A 11 0.11 -6.15 -2.02
N ILE A 12 0.22 -5.37 -0.95
CA ILE A 12 -0.81 -5.34 0.09
C ILE A 12 -1.51 -3.98 0.07
N VAL A 13 -2.73 -3.95 0.60
CA VAL A 13 -3.55 -2.73 0.62
C VAL A 13 -3.82 -2.34 2.06
N GLN A 14 -3.28 -1.20 2.48
CA GLN A 14 -3.59 -0.64 3.80
C GLN A 14 -4.90 0.13 3.67
N GLY A 15 -5.90 -0.32 4.42
CA GLY A 15 -7.27 0.16 4.29
C GLY A 15 -8.09 -0.70 3.32
N LEU A 16 -7.76 -1.98 3.20
CA LEU A 16 -8.40 -2.90 2.25
C LEU A 16 -9.92 -2.99 2.41
N THR A 17 -10.43 -2.97 3.64
CA THR A 17 -11.87 -3.14 3.88
C THR A 17 -12.66 -1.85 3.65
N GLY A 18 -11.99 -0.73 3.41
CA GLY A 18 -12.65 0.50 3.03
C GLY A 18 -13.14 0.44 1.58
N ARG A 19 -14.08 1.31 1.24
CA ARG A 19 -14.70 1.34 -0.08
C ARG A 19 -13.67 1.54 -1.19
N GLU A 20 -12.81 2.54 -1.05
CA GLU A 20 -11.80 2.85 -2.05
C GLU A 20 -10.73 1.76 -2.13
N GLY A 21 -10.28 1.27 -0.98
CA GLY A 21 -9.29 0.21 -0.91
C GLY A 21 -9.77 -1.05 -1.63
N THR A 22 -10.99 -1.47 -1.35
CA THR A 22 -11.59 -2.66 -1.99
C THR A 22 -11.71 -2.47 -3.49
N PHE A 23 -12.27 -1.33 -3.92
CA PHE A 23 -12.50 -1.07 -5.33
C PHE A 23 -11.20 -1.08 -6.14
N HIS A 24 -10.20 -0.37 -5.67
CA HIS A 24 -8.94 -0.25 -6.40
C HIS A 24 -8.06 -1.49 -6.28
N ALA A 25 -8.20 -2.25 -5.20
CA ALA A 25 -7.53 -3.56 -5.08
C ALA A 25 -8.05 -4.52 -6.14
N LYS A 26 -9.36 -4.56 -6.33
CA LYS A 26 -9.98 -5.42 -7.36
C LYS A 26 -9.57 -4.99 -8.76
N ALA A 27 -9.53 -3.68 -9.01
CA ALA A 27 -9.11 -3.15 -10.31
C ALA A 27 -7.63 -3.47 -10.59
N ALA A 28 -6.77 -3.36 -9.59
CA ALA A 28 -5.35 -3.69 -9.75
C ALA A 28 -5.17 -5.17 -10.06
N GLN A 29 -5.87 -6.04 -9.36
CA GLN A 29 -5.78 -7.47 -9.61
C GLN A 29 -6.29 -7.83 -11.00
N ALA A 30 -7.36 -7.18 -11.45
CA ALA A 30 -7.88 -7.39 -12.80
C ALA A 30 -6.87 -6.97 -13.87
N TYR A 31 -6.04 -5.98 -13.59
CA TYR A 31 -4.99 -5.55 -14.49
C TYR A 31 -3.79 -6.53 -14.54
N GLY A 32 -3.65 -7.36 -13.52
CA GLY A 32 -2.54 -8.31 -13.44
C GLY A 32 -1.63 -8.14 -12.23
N THR A 33 -1.90 -7.15 -11.37
CA THR A 33 -1.14 -6.95 -10.14
C THR A 33 -1.41 -8.09 -9.17
N ASN A 34 -0.37 -8.64 -8.56
CA ASN A 34 -0.53 -9.69 -7.58
C ASN A 34 -0.84 -9.08 -6.21
N VAL A 35 -2.12 -8.96 -5.90
CA VAL A 35 -2.60 -8.48 -4.61
C VAL A 35 -2.66 -9.68 -3.66
N VAL A 36 -1.88 -9.64 -2.58
CA VAL A 36 -1.70 -10.80 -1.69
C VAL A 36 -2.42 -10.67 -0.36
N GLY A 37 -2.90 -9.50 -0.01
CA GLY A 37 -3.60 -9.29 1.25
C GLY A 37 -3.80 -7.84 1.58
N GLY A 38 -4.27 -7.56 2.78
CA GLY A 38 -4.48 -6.21 3.23
C GLY A 38 -4.38 -6.04 4.73
N VAL A 39 -4.42 -4.79 5.15
CA VAL A 39 -4.30 -4.41 6.56
C VAL A 39 -5.47 -3.51 6.93
N THR A 40 -6.24 -3.91 7.92
CA THR A 40 -7.24 -3.07 8.55
C THR A 40 -7.19 -3.36 10.05
N PRO A 41 -6.69 -2.43 10.86
CA PRO A 41 -6.60 -2.66 12.31
C PRO A 41 -7.96 -3.05 12.90
N GLY A 42 -7.96 -4.08 13.74
CA GLY A 42 -9.17 -4.60 14.35
C GLY A 42 -9.90 -5.66 13.52
N LYS A 43 -9.51 -5.91 12.29
CA LYS A 43 -10.14 -6.92 11.42
C LYS A 43 -9.19 -8.05 11.04
N GLY A 44 -8.06 -8.14 11.72
CA GLY A 44 -7.09 -9.21 11.48
C GLY A 44 -7.70 -10.58 11.72
N GLY A 45 -7.29 -11.54 10.91
CA GLY A 45 -7.81 -12.90 10.96
C GLY A 45 -9.07 -13.13 10.14
N THR A 46 -9.61 -12.07 9.49
CA THR A 46 -10.76 -12.20 8.60
C THR A 46 -10.30 -12.30 7.15
N THR A 47 -11.25 -12.57 6.25
CA THR A 47 -11.02 -12.57 4.81
C THR A 47 -11.94 -11.55 4.17
N HIS A 48 -11.43 -10.74 3.27
CA HIS A 48 -12.20 -9.73 2.55
C HIS A 48 -11.98 -9.91 1.06
N GLU A 49 -13.04 -10.18 0.31
CA GLU A 49 -12.98 -10.41 -1.14
C GLU A 49 -11.95 -11.49 -1.53
N GLY A 50 -11.77 -12.49 -0.66
CA GLY A 50 -10.82 -13.56 -0.90
C GLY A 50 -9.40 -13.27 -0.42
N TRP A 51 -9.10 -12.06 0.01
CA TRP A 51 -7.79 -11.71 0.53
C TRP A 51 -7.74 -11.80 2.06
N PRO A 52 -6.63 -12.29 2.62
CA PRO A 52 -6.47 -12.29 4.08
C PRO A 52 -6.27 -10.86 4.60
N VAL A 53 -6.85 -10.57 5.76
CA VAL A 53 -6.75 -9.26 6.41
C VAL A 53 -5.95 -9.40 7.69
N PHE A 54 -5.05 -8.44 7.93
CA PHE A 54 -4.18 -8.42 9.09
C PHE A 54 -4.34 -7.12 9.87
N ASN A 55 -3.96 -7.15 11.15
CA ASN A 55 -4.03 -5.96 11.99
C ASN A 55 -2.86 -4.99 11.74
N THR A 56 -1.70 -5.52 11.33
CA THR A 56 -0.50 -4.72 11.12
C THR A 56 0.16 -5.08 9.79
N VAL A 57 0.93 -4.13 9.26
CA VAL A 57 1.70 -4.37 8.04
C VAL A 57 2.76 -5.44 8.28
N ARG A 58 3.42 -5.41 9.43
CA ARG A 58 4.45 -6.39 9.76
C ARG A 58 3.91 -7.81 9.72
N ASP A 59 2.74 -8.05 10.32
CA ASP A 59 2.10 -9.37 10.30
C ASP A 59 1.74 -9.79 8.88
N CYS A 60 1.22 -8.84 8.10
CA CYS A 60 0.85 -9.10 6.71
C CYS A 60 2.06 -9.49 5.87
N VAL A 61 3.15 -8.76 6.00
CA VAL A 61 4.39 -9.03 5.26
C VAL A 61 4.95 -10.40 5.65
N ALA A 62 4.95 -10.72 6.94
CA ALA A 62 5.45 -12.00 7.42
C ALA A 62 4.66 -13.18 6.84
N ALA A 63 3.35 -13.02 6.69
CA ALA A 63 2.47 -14.09 6.20
C ALA A 63 2.44 -14.19 4.67
N THR A 64 2.60 -13.08 3.95
CA THR A 64 2.39 -13.04 2.50
C THR A 64 3.67 -12.86 1.68
N GLY A 65 4.75 -12.41 2.30
CA GLY A 65 5.97 -12.07 1.57
C GLY A 65 5.84 -10.81 0.72
N ALA A 66 4.92 -9.91 1.07
CA ALA A 66 4.69 -8.69 0.31
C ALA A 66 5.93 -7.81 0.27
N ASN A 67 6.09 -7.07 -0.83
CA ASN A 67 7.19 -6.12 -1.02
C ASN A 67 6.72 -4.70 -1.34
N ALA A 68 5.42 -4.50 -1.52
CA ALA A 68 4.86 -3.19 -1.81
C ALA A 68 3.51 -3.01 -1.11
N SER A 69 3.18 -1.76 -0.79
CA SER A 69 1.89 -1.40 -0.20
C SER A 69 1.30 -0.20 -0.90
N VAL A 70 -0.02 -0.19 -1.05
CA VAL A 70 -0.78 0.99 -1.43
C VAL A 70 -1.66 1.41 -0.25
N ILE A 71 -1.72 2.72 0.02
CA ILE A 71 -2.34 3.24 1.23
C ILE A 71 -3.60 4.04 0.87
N PHE A 72 -4.75 3.56 1.37
CA PHE A 72 -6.06 4.21 1.23
C PHE A 72 -6.63 4.60 2.60
N VAL A 73 -5.79 4.72 3.60
CA VAL A 73 -6.19 5.06 4.97
C VAL A 73 -6.63 6.53 5.02
N PRO A 74 -7.69 6.89 5.79
CA PRO A 74 -8.11 8.29 5.94
C PRO A 74 -6.97 9.21 6.40
N PRO A 75 -7.01 10.52 6.06
CA PRO A 75 -5.90 11.44 6.33
C PRO A 75 -5.30 11.42 7.73
N PRO A 76 -6.08 11.33 8.81
CA PRO A 76 -5.48 11.30 10.16
C PRO A 76 -4.55 10.12 10.40
N GLY A 77 -4.75 9.01 9.69
CA GLY A 77 -3.91 7.81 9.83
C GLY A 77 -2.89 7.65 8.72
N GLY A 78 -2.84 8.54 7.75
CA GLY A 78 -2.01 8.37 6.56
C GLY A 78 -0.52 8.33 6.84
N ALA A 79 -0.02 9.27 7.63
CA ALA A 79 1.40 9.31 7.96
C ALA A 79 1.82 8.07 8.78
N ASP A 80 0.99 7.65 9.72
CA ASP A 80 1.25 6.43 10.50
C ASP A 80 1.29 5.20 9.60
N ALA A 81 0.41 5.14 8.60
CA ALA A 81 0.40 4.04 7.64
C ALA A 81 1.70 3.98 6.82
N VAL A 82 2.22 5.14 6.42
CA VAL A 82 3.51 5.24 5.73
C VAL A 82 4.64 4.75 6.63
N LEU A 83 4.65 5.19 7.88
CA LEU A 83 5.66 4.78 8.85
C LEU A 83 5.61 3.27 9.10
N GLU A 84 4.42 2.72 9.20
CA GLU A 84 4.24 1.29 9.43
C GLU A 84 4.76 0.47 8.24
N ALA A 85 4.51 0.93 7.02
CA ALA A 85 5.02 0.27 5.83
C ALA A 85 6.55 0.28 5.78
N ALA A 86 7.16 1.41 6.12
CA ALA A 86 8.62 1.54 6.15
C ALA A 86 9.24 0.67 7.24
N ASP A 87 8.63 0.65 8.42
CA ASP A 87 9.11 -0.14 9.55
C ASP A 87 9.05 -1.64 9.25
N ALA A 88 8.09 -2.07 8.44
CA ALA A 88 7.96 -3.47 8.04
C ALA A 88 8.98 -3.88 6.95
N GLY A 89 9.76 -2.95 6.43
CA GLY A 89 10.80 -3.25 5.46
C GLY A 89 10.33 -3.41 4.03
N LEU A 90 9.18 -2.82 3.68
CA LEU A 90 8.70 -2.85 2.30
C LEU A 90 9.61 -2.05 1.38
N ASP A 91 9.74 -2.49 0.14
CA ASP A 91 10.55 -1.79 -0.87
C ASP A 91 9.85 -0.53 -1.37
N LEU A 92 8.52 -0.56 -1.46
CA LEU A 92 7.73 0.51 -2.04
C LEU A 92 6.45 0.74 -1.25
N ALA A 93 6.16 2.00 -0.97
CA ALA A 93 4.89 2.43 -0.41
C ALA A 93 4.29 3.51 -1.31
N VAL A 94 3.04 3.32 -1.75
CA VAL A 94 2.33 4.27 -2.59
C VAL A 94 1.17 4.84 -1.78
N CYS A 95 1.25 6.12 -1.44
CA CYS A 95 0.24 6.79 -0.62
C CYS A 95 -0.70 7.60 -1.49
N ILE A 96 -1.94 7.13 -1.61
CA ILE A 96 -2.98 7.80 -2.39
C ILE A 96 -3.65 8.91 -1.58
N THR A 97 -3.67 8.76 -0.27
CA THR A 97 -4.40 9.62 0.67
C THR A 97 -4.10 11.11 0.44
N GLU A 98 -5.17 11.91 0.34
CA GLU A 98 -5.10 13.36 0.26
C GLU A 98 -5.33 13.96 1.64
N GLY A 99 -4.85 15.20 1.86
CA GLY A 99 -5.15 15.93 3.07
C GLY A 99 -4.36 15.55 4.30
N ILE A 100 -3.25 14.80 4.14
CA ILE A 100 -2.37 14.50 5.27
C ILE A 100 -1.65 15.80 5.67
N PRO A 101 -1.65 16.15 6.98
CA PRO A 101 -0.95 17.37 7.43
C PRO A 101 0.52 17.35 7.00
N THR A 102 0.98 18.50 6.48
CA THR A 102 2.35 18.64 5.99
C THR A 102 3.39 18.27 7.03
N LEU A 103 3.17 18.69 8.28
CA LEU A 103 4.12 18.42 9.35
C LEU A 103 4.26 16.92 9.63
N ASP A 104 3.14 16.18 9.54
CA ASP A 104 3.15 14.74 9.73
C ASP A 104 3.97 14.07 8.62
N MET A 105 3.86 14.56 7.39
CA MET A 105 4.63 14.01 6.26
C MET A 105 6.10 14.38 6.33
N VAL A 106 6.46 15.53 6.90
CA VAL A 106 7.86 15.87 7.13
C VAL A 106 8.50 14.85 8.08
N LYS A 107 7.80 14.50 9.14
CA LYS A 107 8.28 13.49 10.10
C LYS A 107 8.40 12.11 9.46
N ALA A 108 7.39 11.73 8.67
CA ALA A 108 7.40 10.45 7.98
C ALA A 108 8.55 10.36 6.98
N ARG A 109 8.78 11.43 6.21
CA ARG A 109 9.87 11.48 5.24
C ARG A 109 11.24 11.33 5.91
N LYS A 110 11.42 11.94 7.06
CA LYS A 110 12.67 11.83 7.81
C LYS A 110 12.92 10.39 8.24
N PHE A 111 11.87 9.68 8.69
CA PHE A 111 11.98 8.28 9.04
C PHE A 111 12.32 7.42 7.82
N LEU A 112 11.70 7.72 6.67
CA LEU A 112 11.93 7.00 5.42
C LEU A 112 13.38 7.11 4.95
N ASP A 113 14.04 8.23 5.20
CA ASP A 113 15.44 8.41 4.82
C ASP A 113 16.37 7.39 5.49
N ASP A 114 15.96 6.87 6.66
CA ASP A 114 16.71 5.86 7.40
C ASP A 114 16.28 4.43 7.05
N CYS A 115 15.23 4.28 6.25
CA CYS A 115 14.69 2.99 5.83
C CYS A 115 14.90 2.83 4.33
N GLY A 116 14.90 1.59 3.85
CA GLY A 116 15.07 1.34 2.42
C GLY A 116 13.77 1.46 1.62
N THR A 117 12.69 1.94 2.22
CA THR A 117 11.39 2.03 1.55
C THR A 117 11.31 3.29 0.69
N ARG A 118 10.90 3.13 -0.56
CA ARG A 118 10.66 4.26 -1.45
C ARG A 118 9.20 4.66 -1.35
N LEU A 119 8.94 5.95 -1.19
CA LEU A 119 7.59 6.51 -1.09
C LEU A 119 7.20 7.24 -2.36
N ILE A 120 5.98 6.95 -2.87
CA ILE A 120 5.32 7.72 -3.92
C ILE A 120 4.05 8.33 -3.31
N GLY A 121 3.87 9.62 -3.48
CA GLY A 121 2.81 10.38 -2.83
C GLY A 121 3.31 11.08 -1.59
N PRO A 122 2.44 11.58 -0.71
CA PRO A 122 0.98 11.42 -0.72
C PRO A 122 0.29 12.19 -1.85
N ASN A 123 -1.03 12.02 -1.92
CA ASN A 123 -1.88 12.73 -2.90
C ASN A 123 -1.41 12.47 -4.33
N CYS A 124 -1.34 11.20 -4.71
CA CYS A 124 -0.95 10.80 -6.05
C CYS A 124 -1.94 9.78 -6.61
N PRO A 125 -2.00 9.62 -7.95
CA PRO A 125 -2.89 8.61 -8.55
C PRO A 125 -2.32 7.19 -8.48
N GLY A 126 -1.05 7.02 -8.11
CA GLY A 126 -0.39 5.73 -8.09
C GLY A 126 0.67 5.60 -9.17
N ILE A 127 1.01 4.37 -9.51
CA ILE A 127 1.96 4.09 -10.59
C ILE A 127 1.48 2.91 -11.44
N ILE A 128 1.95 2.83 -12.66
CA ILE A 128 1.62 1.75 -13.56
C ILE A 128 2.85 1.38 -14.40
N THR A 129 3.09 0.07 -14.55
CA THR A 129 4.05 -0.45 -15.52
C THR A 129 3.22 -1.20 -16.56
N PRO A 130 3.06 -0.63 -17.76
CA PRO A 130 2.16 -1.19 -18.77
C PRO A 130 2.39 -2.67 -19.04
N GLY A 131 1.32 -3.45 -19.01
CA GLY A 131 1.37 -4.88 -19.27
C GLY A 131 1.88 -5.72 -18.11
N GLN A 132 2.31 -5.13 -16.99
CA GLN A 132 2.85 -5.87 -15.85
C GLN A 132 2.06 -5.68 -14.57
N ALA A 133 1.92 -4.44 -14.09
CA ALA A 133 1.28 -4.19 -12.82
C ALA A 133 0.79 -2.74 -12.71
N LYS A 134 -0.19 -2.55 -11.85
CA LYS A 134 -0.79 -1.25 -11.57
C LYS A 134 -1.04 -1.14 -10.07
N ILE A 135 -0.72 0.03 -9.50
CA ILE A 135 -1.05 0.37 -8.12
C ILE A 135 -1.71 1.74 -8.13
N GLY A 136 -2.91 1.85 -7.57
CA GLY A 136 -3.57 3.13 -7.37
C GLY A 136 -4.89 3.26 -8.10
N ILE A 137 -5.27 4.51 -8.41
CA ILE A 137 -6.60 4.85 -8.91
C ILE A 137 -6.64 5.13 -10.41
N MET A 138 -5.50 5.07 -11.11
CA MET A 138 -5.43 5.30 -12.55
C MET A 138 -6.16 4.20 -13.33
N PRO A 139 -6.78 4.52 -14.47
CA PRO A 139 -7.29 3.48 -15.36
C PRO A 139 -6.14 2.64 -15.91
N GLY A 140 -6.37 1.35 -16.01
CA GLY A 140 -5.38 0.40 -16.51
C GLY A 140 -5.31 0.31 -18.02
#